data_c37f8c78707267fe9aa87eb1f959dc4d
#
_entry.id   c37f8c78707267fe9aa87eb1f959dc4d
#
_cell.length_a   1.000
_cell.length_b   1.000
_cell.length_c   1.000
_cell.angle_alpha   90.00
_cell.angle_beta   90.00
_cell.angle_gamma   90.00
#
_symmetry.space_group_name_H-M   'P 1'
#
loop_
_entity.id
_entity.type
_entity.pdbx_description
1 polymer ?
#
loop_
_entity_poly.entity_id
_entity_poly.type
_entity_poly.pdbx_seq_one_letter_code
_entity_poly.pdbx_strand_id
1 'polypeptide(L)'
;MANKIKENKYIKEVLPSLTDARKRRTSEISIKDFYLDPKYINLGAGKYYMLKTYGCQGNLADSEKIAGILEMLGYTKTEDELKADFVLFNTCAIRENAEERVYGELGRFQQFKKKNPDMIIGICGCMPQEEKTIVSIKKKFPQINIVFGTHNISSIPEYLYDVINNQKKVIEVLSVEGDIYENIPVIRDHPKKAWVNIMYGCDEFCTY
;
A
#
# COMPACT_ATOMS: atom_id res chain seq x y z
N MET A 1 18.78 -17.19 -25.69
CA MET A 1 19.27 -15.89 -25.19
C MET A 1 18.44 -15.51 -23.98
N ALA A 2 18.99 -15.70 -22.79
CA ALA A 2 18.28 -15.44 -21.52
C ALA A 2 18.29 -13.93 -21.28
N ASN A 3 17.12 -13.32 -21.29
CA ASN A 3 16.95 -11.92 -20.90
C ASN A 3 17.25 -11.81 -19.40
N LYS A 4 18.40 -11.24 -19.06
CA LYS A 4 18.71 -10.81 -17.70
C LYS A 4 17.74 -9.70 -17.32
N ILE A 5 16.70 -10.04 -16.57
CA ILE A 5 15.88 -9.08 -15.86
C ILE A 5 16.81 -8.38 -14.87
N LYS A 6 17.06 -7.08 -15.08
CA LYS A 6 17.81 -6.26 -14.13
C LYS A 6 17.06 -6.33 -12.81
N GLU A 7 17.70 -6.91 -11.78
CA GLU A 7 17.21 -6.91 -10.41
C GLU A 7 16.92 -5.47 -9.97
N ASN A 8 15.66 -5.12 -9.92
CA ASN A 8 15.24 -3.87 -9.31
C ASN A 8 15.22 -4.12 -7.80
N LYS A 9 15.93 -3.30 -7.03
CA LYS A 9 16.03 -3.34 -5.56
C LYS A 9 14.67 -3.53 -4.85
N TYR A 10 13.58 -3.15 -5.51
CA TYR A 10 12.20 -3.18 -5.00
C TYR A 10 11.35 -4.33 -5.56
N ILE A 11 11.92 -5.27 -6.31
CA ILE A 11 11.21 -6.49 -6.70
C ILE A 11 11.76 -7.64 -5.84
N LYS A 12 11.38 -7.67 -4.56
CA LYS A 12 11.49 -8.87 -3.75
C LYS A 12 10.19 -9.65 -3.86
N GLU A 13 10.03 -10.39 -4.95
CA GLU A 13 8.97 -11.39 -5.08
C GLU A 13 9.43 -12.64 -4.34
N VAL A 14 9.05 -12.79 -3.10
CA VAL A 14 9.14 -14.08 -2.39
C VAL A 14 7.74 -14.44 -1.95
N LEU A 15 7.00 -15.13 -2.84
CA LEU A 15 5.76 -15.77 -2.45
C LEU A 15 6.12 -17.10 -1.75
N PRO A 16 5.64 -17.33 -0.52
CA PRO A 16 5.86 -18.62 0.14
C PRO A 16 5.19 -19.71 -0.69
N SER A 17 5.90 -20.82 -0.90
CA SER A 17 5.28 -21.99 -1.50
C SER A 17 4.17 -22.53 -0.58
N LEU A 18 3.14 -23.19 -1.15
CA LEU A 18 2.11 -23.87 -0.34
C LEU A 18 2.70 -24.85 0.68
N THR A 19 3.89 -25.38 0.39
CA THR A 19 4.65 -26.26 1.28
C THR A 19 5.25 -25.50 2.45
N ASP A 20 5.69 -24.26 2.25
CA ASP A 20 6.23 -23.41 3.31
C ASP A 20 5.12 -22.85 4.19
N ALA A 21 3.97 -22.50 3.62
CA ALA A 21 2.78 -22.10 4.37
C ALA A 21 2.23 -23.23 5.28
N ARG A 22 2.45 -24.51 4.91
CA ARG A 22 2.06 -25.66 5.72
C ARG A 22 3.07 -26.04 6.80
N LYS A 23 4.30 -25.58 6.70
CA LYS A 23 5.30 -25.77 7.76
C LYS A 23 5.06 -24.69 8.81
N ARG A 24 4.49 -25.08 9.95
CA ARG A 24 4.41 -24.23 11.15
C ARG A 24 5.83 -23.80 11.55
N ARG A 25 6.31 -22.71 11.00
CA ARG A 25 7.51 -22.04 11.46
C ARG A 25 7.04 -20.92 12.38
N THR A 26 7.40 -21.01 13.64
CA THR A 26 7.47 -19.84 14.53
C THR A 26 8.58 -18.96 13.98
N SER A 27 8.25 -18.02 13.11
CA SER A 27 9.15 -16.93 12.80
C SER A 27 9.19 -16.02 14.03
N GLU A 28 10.38 -15.57 14.40
CA GLU A 28 10.52 -14.54 15.41
C GLU A 28 9.90 -13.24 14.83
N ILE A 29 8.74 -12.87 15.38
CA ILE A 29 8.09 -11.60 15.05
C ILE A 29 8.87 -10.51 15.78
N SER A 30 9.44 -9.58 15.03
CA SER A 30 10.08 -8.39 15.59
C SER A 30 9.06 -7.25 15.67
N ILE A 31 8.81 -6.77 16.89
CA ILE A 31 7.97 -5.59 17.11
C ILE A 31 8.90 -4.36 17.17
N LYS A 32 8.61 -3.37 16.34
CA LYS A 32 9.38 -2.13 16.22
C LYS A 32 8.46 -0.92 16.36
N ASP A 33 8.97 0.13 16.97
CA ASP A 33 8.27 1.41 16.96
C ASP A 33 8.40 2.08 15.59
N PHE A 34 7.29 2.67 15.13
CA PHE A 34 7.32 3.47 13.92
C PHE A 34 8.15 4.74 14.15
N TYR A 35 9.11 4.99 13.29
CA TYR A 35 9.94 6.19 13.32
C TYR A 35 9.94 6.85 11.94
N LEU A 36 9.63 8.14 11.90
CA LEU A 36 9.75 8.93 10.69
C LEU A 36 11.15 9.57 10.61
N ASP A 37 11.93 9.15 9.63
CA ASP A 37 13.24 9.77 9.38
C ASP A 37 13.05 11.27 9.05
N PRO A 38 13.78 12.18 9.71
CA PRO A 38 13.69 13.62 9.49
C PRO A 38 13.79 14.06 8.02
N LYS A 39 14.49 13.29 7.18
CA LYS A 39 14.62 13.58 5.74
C LYS A 39 13.29 13.54 4.98
N TYR A 40 12.24 12.89 5.54
CA TYR A 40 10.93 12.79 4.92
C TYR A 40 9.95 13.86 5.43
N ILE A 41 10.30 14.60 6.49
CA ILE A 41 9.46 15.66 7.01
C ILE A 41 9.24 16.70 5.91
N ASN A 42 7.97 17.14 5.78
CA ASN A 42 7.53 18.10 4.75
C ASN A 42 7.61 17.61 3.29
N LEU A 43 7.82 16.32 3.04
CA LEU A 43 7.81 15.76 1.69
C LEU A 43 6.50 16.06 0.91
N GLY A 44 5.39 16.14 1.65
CA GLY A 44 4.05 16.46 1.13
C GLY A 44 3.59 17.88 1.42
N ALA A 45 4.47 18.80 1.87
CA ALA A 45 4.07 20.17 2.23
C ALA A 45 3.40 20.90 1.06
N GLY A 46 2.20 21.41 1.29
CA GLY A 46 1.39 22.09 0.29
C GLY A 46 0.73 21.17 -0.74
N LYS A 47 0.84 19.85 -0.57
CA LYS A 47 0.23 18.82 -1.45
C LYS A 47 -0.96 18.15 -0.79
N TYR A 48 -1.82 17.58 -1.62
CA TYR A 48 -3.04 16.92 -1.20
C TYR A 48 -3.00 15.42 -1.47
N TYR A 49 -3.52 14.63 -0.53
CA TYR A 49 -3.73 13.21 -0.74
C TYR A 49 -5.21 12.83 -0.76
N MET A 50 -5.52 11.81 -1.54
CA MET A 50 -6.82 11.14 -1.56
C MET A 50 -6.63 9.67 -1.27
N LEU A 51 -7.42 9.14 -0.33
CA LEU A 51 -7.37 7.72 0.04
C LEU A 51 -8.72 7.08 -0.26
N LYS A 52 -8.72 6.11 -1.16
CA LYS A 52 -9.91 5.35 -1.58
C LYS A 52 -9.82 3.93 -1.05
N THR A 53 -10.70 3.56 -0.12
CA THR A 53 -10.68 2.24 0.54
C THR A 53 -11.79 1.35 -0.04
N TYR A 54 -11.38 0.23 -0.61
CA TYR A 54 -12.25 -0.80 -1.17
C TYR A 54 -11.97 -2.13 -0.47
N GLY A 55 -12.60 -2.37 0.66
CA GLY A 55 -12.25 -3.59 1.38
C GLY A 55 -13.03 -3.83 2.67
N CYS A 56 -12.43 -4.63 3.52
CA CYS A 56 -12.96 -5.01 4.81
C CYS A 56 -12.59 -4.00 5.91
N GLN A 57 -12.95 -4.32 7.14
CA GLN A 57 -12.61 -3.50 8.32
C GLN A 57 -11.10 -3.36 8.54
N GLY A 58 -10.32 -4.39 8.18
CA GLY A 58 -8.86 -4.32 8.20
C GLY A 58 -8.33 -3.23 7.28
N ASN A 59 -8.87 -3.12 6.05
CA ASN A 59 -8.48 -2.04 5.14
C ASN A 59 -8.85 -0.65 5.69
N LEU A 60 -9.97 -0.51 6.43
CA LEU A 60 -10.32 0.75 7.07
C LEU A 60 -9.29 1.11 8.15
N ALA A 61 -8.92 0.15 9.00
CA ALA A 61 -7.89 0.35 10.03
C ALA A 61 -6.53 0.73 9.42
N ASP A 62 -6.13 0.08 8.33
CA ASP A 62 -4.91 0.40 7.61
C ASP A 62 -4.97 1.78 6.97
N SER A 63 -6.14 2.19 6.46
CA SER A 63 -6.35 3.53 5.88
C SER A 63 -6.20 4.63 6.92
N GLU A 64 -6.63 4.42 8.17
CA GLU A 64 -6.41 5.37 9.27
C GLU A 64 -4.91 5.54 9.58
N LYS A 65 -4.12 4.46 9.54
CA LYS A 65 -2.66 4.50 9.71
C LYS A 65 -1.98 5.20 8.53
N ILE A 66 -2.38 4.86 7.31
CA ILE A 66 -1.87 5.48 6.08
C ILE A 66 -2.12 6.99 6.12
N ALA A 67 -3.32 7.42 6.48
CA ALA A 67 -3.66 8.83 6.64
C ALA A 67 -2.75 9.51 7.68
N GLY A 68 -2.51 8.87 8.82
CA GLY A 68 -1.60 9.37 9.84
C GLY A 68 -0.17 9.59 9.33
N ILE A 69 0.38 8.62 8.61
CA ILE A 69 1.71 8.76 8.00
C ILE A 69 1.73 9.92 6.98
N LEU A 70 0.73 10.01 6.11
CA LEU A 70 0.67 11.04 5.07
C LEU A 70 0.58 12.45 5.68
N GLU A 71 -0.20 12.63 6.75
CA GLU A 71 -0.28 13.92 7.45
C GLU A 71 1.02 14.26 8.18
N MET A 72 1.74 13.27 8.74
CA MET A 72 3.10 13.49 9.26
C MET A 72 4.09 13.93 8.18
N LEU A 73 3.91 13.49 6.94
CA LEU A 73 4.71 13.93 5.79
C LEU A 73 4.31 15.33 5.29
N GLY A 74 3.27 15.95 5.86
CA GLY A 74 2.81 17.28 5.50
C GLY A 74 1.74 17.33 4.41
N TYR A 75 1.20 16.18 3.98
CA TYR A 75 0.06 16.15 3.06
C TYR A 75 -1.23 16.55 3.76
N THR A 76 -2.14 17.16 3.01
CA THR A 76 -3.51 17.47 3.47
C THR A 76 -4.52 16.57 2.77
N LYS A 77 -5.48 16.01 3.52
CA LYS A 77 -6.56 15.18 2.95
C LYS A 77 -7.45 16.00 2.03
N THR A 78 -7.84 15.42 0.89
CA THR A 78 -8.83 16.00 -0.02
C THR A 78 -9.79 14.95 -0.54
N GLU A 79 -11.04 15.37 -0.79
CA GLU A 79 -12.03 14.57 -1.54
C GLU A 79 -12.16 15.08 -2.99
N ASP A 80 -11.46 16.15 -3.35
CA ASP A 80 -11.44 16.71 -4.70
C ASP A 80 -10.35 15.99 -5.54
N GLU A 81 -10.78 15.20 -6.49
CA GLU A 81 -9.91 14.41 -7.36
C GLU A 81 -8.99 15.26 -8.25
N LEU A 82 -9.40 16.51 -8.53
CA LEU A 82 -8.60 17.42 -9.33
C LEU A 82 -7.46 18.06 -8.54
N LYS A 83 -7.61 18.13 -7.22
CA LYS A 83 -6.60 18.69 -6.30
C LYS A 83 -5.61 17.66 -5.79
N ALA A 84 -5.94 16.36 -5.91
CA ALA A 84 -5.11 15.32 -5.35
C ALA A 84 -3.77 15.21 -6.08
N ASP A 85 -2.67 15.34 -5.36
CA ASP A 85 -1.32 15.10 -5.84
C ASP A 85 -0.90 13.64 -5.65
N PHE A 86 -1.43 13.01 -4.60
CA PHE A 86 -1.25 11.59 -4.33
C PHE A 86 -2.60 10.90 -4.12
N VAL A 87 -2.86 9.85 -4.89
CA VAL A 87 -4.07 9.03 -4.78
C VAL A 87 -3.66 7.61 -4.47
N LEU A 88 -4.17 7.07 -3.35
CA LEU A 88 -3.88 5.71 -2.93
C LEU A 88 -5.18 4.89 -2.85
N PHE A 89 -5.19 3.76 -3.53
CA PHE A 89 -6.24 2.76 -3.49
C PHE A 89 -5.88 1.65 -2.50
N ASN A 90 -6.56 1.59 -1.37
CA ASN A 90 -6.43 0.49 -0.41
C ASN A 90 -7.49 -0.58 -0.71
N THR A 91 -7.05 -1.78 -1.04
CA THR A 91 -7.85 -2.78 -1.73
C THR A 91 -7.85 -4.14 -1.05
N CYS A 92 -8.92 -4.91 -1.22
CA CYS A 92 -9.12 -6.23 -0.64
C CYS A 92 -9.07 -7.31 -1.73
N ALA A 93 -8.48 -8.47 -1.42
CA ALA A 93 -8.44 -9.63 -2.32
C ALA A 93 -9.70 -10.50 -2.28
N ILE A 94 -10.50 -10.42 -1.20
CA ILE A 94 -11.57 -11.39 -0.91
C ILE A 94 -12.90 -11.03 -1.62
N ARG A 95 -13.03 -9.83 -2.18
CA ARG A 95 -14.27 -9.33 -2.78
C ARG A 95 -14.10 -9.14 -4.28
N GLU A 96 -14.58 -10.09 -5.10
CA GLU A 96 -14.53 -10.00 -6.57
C GLU A 96 -15.05 -8.66 -7.12
N ASN A 97 -16.14 -8.15 -6.58
CA ASN A 97 -16.67 -6.84 -6.96
C ASN A 97 -15.78 -5.65 -6.59
N ALA A 98 -14.81 -5.82 -5.67
CA ALA A 98 -13.90 -4.77 -5.29
C ALA A 98 -12.80 -4.59 -6.36
N GLU A 99 -12.33 -5.68 -6.94
CA GLU A 99 -11.29 -5.66 -7.98
C GLU A 99 -11.77 -4.94 -9.24
N GLU A 100 -12.97 -5.27 -9.74
CA GLU A 100 -13.55 -4.59 -10.91
C GLU A 100 -13.76 -3.10 -10.67
N ARG A 101 -14.23 -2.72 -9.49
CA ARG A 101 -14.38 -1.30 -9.12
C ARG A 101 -13.04 -0.58 -9.12
N VAL A 102 -12.01 -1.20 -8.54
CA VAL A 102 -10.66 -0.63 -8.50
C VAL A 102 -10.11 -0.45 -9.91
N TYR A 103 -10.27 -1.43 -10.79
CA TYR A 103 -9.85 -1.30 -12.19
C TYR A 103 -10.59 -0.20 -12.93
N GLY A 104 -11.90 -0.06 -12.72
CA GLY A 104 -12.68 1.05 -13.27
C GLY A 104 -12.16 2.42 -12.80
N GLU A 105 -11.91 2.56 -11.50
CA GLU A 105 -11.36 3.78 -10.93
C GLU A 105 -9.96 4.09 -11.44
N LEU A 106 -9.08 3.09 -11.54
CA LEU A 106 -7.73 3.26 -12.09
C LEU A 106 -7.76 3.74 -13.54
N GLY A 107 -8.69 3.20 -14.35
CA GLY A 107 -8.93 3.69 -15.71
C GLY A 107 -9.37 5.15 -15.73
N ARG A 108 -10.23 5.56 -14.80
CA ARG A 108 -10.68 6.95 -14.65
C ARG A 108 -9.53 7.87 -14.20
N PHE A 109 -8.73 7.46 -13.22
CA PHE A 109 -7.58 8.24 -12.75
C PHE A 109 -6.45 8.34 -13.77
N GLN A 110 -6.38 7.48 -14.77
CA GLN A 110 -5.50 7.67 -15.92
C GLN A 110 -5.80 8.98 -16.67
N GLN A 111 -7.06 9.39 -16.73
CA GLN A 111 -7.45 10.65 -17.35
C GLN A 111 -6.99 11.87 -16.53
N PHE A 112 -7.09 11.78 -15.19
CA PHE A 112 -6.59 12.84 -14.30
C PHE A 112 -5.07 12.95 -14.37
N LYS A 113 -4.35 11.83 -14.41
CA LYS A 113 -2.90 11.82 -14.58
C LYS A 113 -2.43 12.43 -15.90
N LYS A 114 -3.22 12.34 -16.99
CA LYS A 114 -2.91 13.05 -18.24
C LYS A 114 -2.97 14.57 -18.10
N LYS A 115 -3.86 15.07 -17.22
CA LYS A 115 -4.00 16.50 -16.93
C LYS A 115 -3.00 16.99 -15.88
N ASN A 116 -2.66 16.15 -14.91
CA ASN A 116 -1.63 16.37 -13.90
C ASN A 116 -0.60 15.23 -13.95
N PRO A 117 0.44 15.33 -14.79
CA PRO A 117 1.47 14.29 -14.95
C PRO A 117 2.23 13.99 -13.65
N ASP A 118 2.32 14.95 -12.73
CA ASP A 118 3.01 14.81 -11.45
C ASP A 118 2.17 14.08 -10.39
N MET A 119 0.87 13.86 -10.63
CA MET A 119 0.01 13.10 -9.75
C MET A 119 0.60 11.70 -9.51
N ILE A 120 0.80 11.31 -8.28
CA ILE A 120 1.25 9.98 -7.90
C ILE A 120 0.02 9.09 -7.68
N ILE A 121 0.02 7.91 -8.28
CA ILE A 121 -1.04 6.90 -8.10
C ILE A 121 -0.44 5.66 -7.46
N GLY A 122 -1.03 5.23 -6.35
CA GLY A 122 -0.64 4.02 -5.64
C GLY A 122 -1.77 3.03 -5.44
N ILE A 123 -1.41 1.75 -5.27
CA ILE A 123 -2.30 0.66 -4.84
C ILE A 123 -1.65 -0.05 -3.66
N CYS A 124 -2.44 -0.34 -2.64
CA CYS A 124 -2.01 -1.14 -1.51
C CYS A 124 -3.12 -2.08 -1.00
N GLY A 125 -2.83 -2.80 0.05
CA GLY A 125 -3.75 -3.73 0.69
C GLY A 125 -3.52 -5.18 0.32
N CYS A 126 -4.56 -6.02 0.43
CA CYS A 126 -4.44 -7.46 0.18
C CYS A 126 -4.40 -7.81 -1.32
N MET A 127 -5.07 -7.02 -2.17
CA MET A 127 -5.17 -7.29 -3.61
C MET A 127 -3.78 -7.38 -4.31
N PRO A 128 -2.80 -6.49 -4.04
CA PRO A 128 -1.47 -6.61 -4.61
C PRO A 128 -0.66 -7.83 -4.13
N GLN A 129 -1.11 -8.55 -3.12
CA GLN A 129 -0.41 -9.76 -2.65
C GLN A 129 -0.60 -10.95 -3.60
N GLU A 130 -1.55 -10.89 -4.52
CA GLU A 130 -1.73 -11.90 -5.56
C GLU A 130 -0.81 -11.61 -6.75
N GLU A 131 0.06 -12.55 -7.10
CA GLU A 131 1.01 -12.42 -8.22
C GLU A 131 0.31 -12.09 -9.55
N LYS A 132 -0.80 -12.77 -9.83
CA LYS A 132 -1.59 -12.53 -11.05
C LYS A 132 -2.07 -11.07 -11.14
N THR A 133 -2.45 -10.52 -10.01
CA THR A 133 -2.92 -9.13 -9.88
C THR A 133 -1.79 -8.15 -10.16
N ILE A 134 -0.59 -8.37 -9.60
CA ILE A 134 0.57 -7.51 -9.88
C ILE A 134 0.91 -7.48 -11.37
N VAL A 135 0.95 -8.67 -12.01
CA VAL A 135 1.22 -8.76 -13.45
C VAL A 135 0.16 -8.02 -14.28
N SER A 136 -1.11 -8.17 -13.91
CA SER A 136 -2.23 -7.48 -14.56
C SER A 136 -2.13 -5.96 -14.38
N ILE A 137 -1.85 -5.49 -13.16
CA ILE A 137 -1.68 -4.06 -12.84
C ILE A 137 -0.54 -3.46 -13.66
N LYS A 138 0.64 -4.10 -13.65
CA LYS A 138 1.81 -3.64 -14.42
C LYS A 138 1.50 -3.46 -15.90
N LYS A 139 0.73 -4.39 -16.48
CA LYS A 139 0.39 -4.41 -17.91
C LYS A 139 -0.71 -3.43 -18.28
N LYS A 140 -1.80 -3.40 -17.50
CA LYS A 140 -3.01 -2.62 -17.82
C LYS A 140 -2.93 -1.17 -17.36
N PHE A 141 -2.19 -0.88 -16.28
CA PHE A 141 -2.15 0.42 -15.62
C PHE A 141 -0.72 0.96 -15.45
N PRO A 142 -0.03 1.25 -16.57
CA PRO A 142 1.35 1.74 -16.52
C PRO A 142 1.51 3.09 -15.80
N GLN A 143 0.41 3.82 -15.55
CA GLN A 143 0.41 5.09 -14.82
C GLN A 143 0.60 4.93 -13.31
N ILE A 144 0.50 3.72 -12.75
CA ILE A 144 0.70 3.48 -11.33
C ILE A 144 2.19 3.65 -10.97
N ASN A 145 2.44 4.38 -9.89
CA ASN A 145 3.78 4.68 -9.41
C ASN A 145 4.19 3.78 -8.24
N ILE A 146 3.23 3.41 -7.36
CA ILE A 146 3.49 2.69 -6.12
C ILE A 146 2.54 1.51 -5.99
N VAL A 147 3.08 0.32 -5.70
CA VAL A 147 2.30 -0.89 -5.36
C VAL A 147 2.95 -1.55 -4.15
N PHE A 148 2.18 -1.75 -3.06
CA PHE A 148 2.71 -2.41 -1.87
C PHE A 148 1.66 -3.23 -1.12
N GLY A 149 2.11 -4.19 -0.32
CA GLY A 149 1.27 -5.04 0.52
C GLY A 149 0.94 -4.40 1.88
N THR A 150 0.06 -5.06 2.65
CA THR A 150 -0.38 -4.60 3.98
C THR A 150 0.76 -4.46 4.99
N HIS A 151 1.80 -5.28 4.86
CA HIS A 151 2.96 -5.26 5.77
C HIS A 151 3.93 -4.10 5.51
N ASN A 152 3.77 -3.38 4.41
CA ASN A 152 4.69 -2.32 3.96
C ASN A 152 4.19 -0.90 4.24
N ILE A 153 3.13 -0.73 5.04
CA ILE A 153 2.54 0.60 5.33
C ILE A 153 3.57 1.56 5.95
N SER A 154 4.43 1.06 6.83
CA SER A 154 5.49 1.86 7.46
C SER A 154 6.52 2.41 6.49
N SER A 155 6.65 1.83 5.29
CA SER A 155 7.60 2.23 4.25
C SER A 155 7.07 3.30 3.29
N ILE A 156 5.83 3.77 3.47
CA ILE A 156 5.23 4.83 2.62
C ILE A 156 6.14 6.06 2.47
N PRO A 157 6.81 6.57 3.53
CA PRO A 157 7.70 7.72 3.39
C PRO A 157 8.84 7.47 2.40
N GLU A 158 9.47 6.28 2.45
CA GLU A 158 10.53 5.89 1.52
C GLU A 158 10.01 5.77 0.08
N TYR A 159 8.84 5.15 -0.10
CA TYR A 159 8.24 4.99 -1.43
C TYR A 159 7.92 6.32 -2.10
N LEU A 160 7.32 7.24 -1.36
CA LEU A 160 7.01 8.57 -1.87
C LEU A 160 8.29 9.35 -2.18
N TYR A 161 9.31 9.26 -1.32
CA TYR A 161 10.60 9.89 -1.55
C TYR A 161 11.24 9.38 -2.85
N ASP A 162 11.25 8.07 -3.07
CA ASP A 162 11.82 7.46 -4.28
C ASP A 162 11.05 7.84 -5.54
N VAL A 163 9.72 7.90 -5.49
CA VAL A 163 8.92 8.34 -6.63
C VAL A 163 9.14 9.82 -6.95
N ILE A 164 9.18 10.68 -5.93
CA ILE A 164 9.29 12.14 -6.11
C ILE A 164 10.69 12.53 -6.57
N ASN A 165 11.74 12.01 -5.90
CA ASN A 165 13.11 12.47 -6.12
C ASN A 165 13.85 11.62 -7.15
N ASN A 166 13.56 10.34 -7.25
CA ASN A 166 14.27 9.41 -8.12
C ASN A 166 13.46 9.02 -9.36
N GLN A 167 12.22 9.48 -9.50
CA GLN A 167 11.28 9.15 -10.57
C GLN A 167 11.14 7.64 -10.80
N LYS A 168 11.29 6.85 -9.73
CA LYS A 168 11.23 5.40 -9.77
C LYS A 168 9.82 4.92 -9.48
N LYS A 169 9.40 3.88 -10.18
CA LYS A 169 8.23 3.10 -9.79
C LYS A 169 8.61 2.14 -8.67
N VAL A 170 7.82 2.12 -7.62
CA VAL A 170 8.00 1.24 -6.47
C VAL A 170 6.96 0.12 -6.54
N ILE A 171 7.42 -1.12 -6.58
CA ILE A 171 6.54 -2.30 -6.48
C ILE A 171 7.18 -3.20 -5.44
N GLU A 172 6.63 -3.16 -4.22
CA GLU A 172 7.15 -3.94 -3.11
C GLU A 172 6.01 -4.66 -2.39
N VAL A 173 5.89 -5.94 -2.66
CA VAL A 173 4.92 -6.80 -2.01
C VAL A 173 5.68 -7.87 -1.25
N LEU A 174 5.86 -7.63 0.04
CA LEU A 174 6.46 -8.62 0.93
C LEU A 174 5.41 -9.64 1.31
N SER A 175 5.67 -10.89 0.94
CA SER A 175 4.88 -12.05 1.36
C SER A 175 5.47 -12.76 2.58
N VAL A 176 6.60 -12.27 3.09
CA VAL A 176 7.29 -12.83 4.25
C VAL A 176 6.82 -12.09 5.50
N GLU A 177 6.60 -12.84 6.57
CA GLU A 177 6.40 -12.32 7.93
C GLU A 177 7.43 -11.22 8.18
N GLY A 178 6.93 -10.00 8.26
CA GLY A 178 7.76 -8.82 8.40
C GLY A 178 7.75 -8.28 9.82
N ASP A 179 8.49 -7.22 10.03
CA ASP A 179 8.42 -6.47 11.27
C ASP A 179 7.01 -5.93 11.49
N ILE A 180 6.50 -6.05 12.71
CA ILE A 180 5.29 -5.39 13.14
C ILE A 180 5.68 -4.01 13.65
N TYR A 181 5.11 -2.97 13.05
CA TYR A 181 5.32 -1.62 13.51
C TYR A 181 4.17 -1.16 14.40
N GLU A 182 4.49 -0.79 15.64
CA GLU A 182 3.58 -0.17 16.58
C GLU A 182 3.74 1.35 16.57
N ASN A 183 2.85 2.05 17.27
CA ASN A 183 2.88 3.51 17.42
C ASN A 183 2.84 4.28 16.08
N ILE A 184 2.29 3.64 15.02
CA ILE A 184 1.98 4.35 13.77
C ILE A 184 0.88 5.38 14.09
N PRO A 185 1.06 6.65 13.71
CA PRO A 185 0.02 7.67 13.91
C PRO A 185 -1.26 7.29 13.16
N VAL A 186 -2.40 7.61 13.76
CA VAL A 186 -3.71 7.22 13.24
C VAL A 186 -4.61 8.44 13.12
N ILE A 187 -5.12 8.70 11.92
CA ILE A 187 -6.18 9.68 11.68
C ILE A 187 -7.51 8.94 11.56
N ARG A 188 -8.37 9.15 12.54
CA ARG A 188 -9.66 8.45 12.61
C ARG A 188 -10.69 9.07 11.71
N ASP A 189 -11.32 8.24 10.87
CA ASP A 189 -12.42 8.69 10.01
C ASP A 189 -13.71 8.96 10.80
N HIS A 190 -13.84 8.40 12.01
CA HIS A 190 -15.04 8.56 12.80
C HIS A 190 -14.71 8.89 14.27
N PRO A 191 -15.30 9.96 14.86
CA PRO A 191 -14.93 10.43 16.20
C PRO A 191 -15.27 9.45 17.34
N LYS A 192 -16.16 8.48 17.10
CA LYS A 192 -16.64 7.52 18.12
C LYS A 192 -16.22 6.08 17.84
N LYS A 193 -15.41 5.82 16.80
CA LYS A 193 -14.94 4.46 16.46
C LYS A 193 -13.43 4.42 16.42
N ALA A 194 -12.88 3.33 16.94
CA ALA A 194 -11.46 3.02 16.87
C ALA A 194 -11.27 1.59 16.42
N TRP A 195 -10.36 1.38 15.50
CA TRP A 195 -9.90 0.05 15.15
C TRP A 195 -8.69 -0.29 16.00
N VAL A 196 -8.73 -1.44 16.66
CA VAL A 196 -7.62 -1.93 17.50
C VAL A 196 -7.25 -3.32 16.97
N ASN A 197 -6.01 -3.48 16.55
CA ASN A 197 -5.49 -4.80 16.19
C ASN A 197 -5.25 -5.57 17.47
N ILE A 198 -5.89 -6.71 17.62
CA ILE A 198 -5.75 -7.57 18.81
C ILE A 198 -4.92 -8.81 18.54
N MET A 199 -4.59 -9.08 17.26
CA MET A 199 -3.87 -10.27 16.83
C MET A 199 -3.21 -10.02 15.46
N TYR A 200 -2.06 -10.63 15.24
CA TYR A 200 -1.37 -10.67 13.96
C TYR A 200 -1.26 -12.13 13.51
N GLY A 201 -1.88 -12.46 12.37
CA GLY A 201 -1.92 -13.80 11.83
C GLY A 201 -2.87 -14.75 12.58
N CYS A 202 -2.90 -15.99 12.14
CA CYS A 202 -3.70 -17.06 12.74
C CYS A 202 -3.11 -18.40 12.33
N ASP A 203 -2.92 -19.30 13.30
CA ASP A 203 -2.41 -20.67 13.06
C ASP A 203 -3.55 -21.70 12.91
N GLU A 204 -4.80 -21.26 12.95
CA GLU A 204 -5.96 -22.13 12.90
C GLU A 204 -6.41 -22.38 11.44
N PHE A 205 -6.91 -23.60 11.21
CA PHE A 205 -7.46 -24.01 9.91
C PHE A 205 -9.00 -23.82 9.94
N CYS A 206 -9.46 -22.73 9.33
CA CYS A 206 -10.88 -22.53 9.15
C CYS A 206 -11.39 -23.26 7.89
N THR A 207 -12.68 -23.69 7.90
CA THR A 207 -13.29 -24.46 6.83
C THR A 207 -14.03 -23.62 5.78
N TYR A 208 -13.88 -22.32 5.81
CA TYR A 208 -14.51 -21.40 4.85
C TYR A 208 -13.50 -20.65 4.00
#